data_5201678b1c22b4e7ec08e7daac7c28a8
#
_entry.id   5201678b1c22b4e7ec08e7daac7c28a8
#
_cell.length_a   1.000
_cell.length_b   1.000
_cell.length_c   1.000
_cell.angle_alpha   90.00
_cell.angle_beta   90.00
_cell.angle_gamma   90.00
#
_symmetry.space_group_name_H-M   'P 1'
#
loop_
_entity.id
_entity.type
_entity.pdbx_description
1 polymer ?
#
loop_
_entity_poly.entity_id
_entity_poly.type
_entity_poly.pdbx_seq_one_letter_code
_entity_poly.pdbx_strand_id
1 'polypeptide(L)'
;MRIRLTLRNKMFLFFSVIMPFGFFFLYAGVFAKGDPAAVRFLLGPVISLAVMGSFWGLSAALVTFREQGILRRFHVTPVTSGDMLASSIVANYVLTLPTVALELLFARVIFGVHGFGDLASVLIMVTVGVVSFASMGLVVASVTNTMQETQVLNQLIWLPLIFLSGATVPLADLPKVAQAFGVFLPATYLVWGLQDAIYFSAPIWHLWKEALSLLGWAILTFFVAAQLFRWEPESKIPRNAKLWAAATALPFLLLGIWENQAGTILLQSKAAYQSLQHRDRTTQPSNVPDPPANK
;
A
#
# COMPACT_ATOMS: atom_id res chain seq x y z
N MET A 1 25.12 2.46 -5.77
CA MET A 1 25.07 3.92 -6.03
C MET A 1 23.67 4.51 -5.82
N ARG A 2 22.60 3.92 -6.34
CA ARG A 2 21.20 4.39 -6.18
C ARG A 2 20.73 4.52 -4.74
N ILE A 3 20.90 3.49 -3.91
CA ILE A 3 20.49 3.50 -2.49
C ILE A 3 21.06 4.73 -1.76
N ARG A 4 22.34 5.06 -1.98
CA ARG A 4 22.98 6.22 -1.37
C ARG A 4 22.40 7.56 -1.82
N LEU A 5 22.00 7.68 -3.10
CA LEU A 5 21.34 8.88 -3.63
C LEU A 5 19.92 9.02 -3.10
N THR A 6 19.20 7.92 -2.98
CA THR A 6 17.84 7.88 -2.45
C THR A 6 17.82 8.23 -0.96
N LEU A 7 18.76 7.72 -0.17
CA LEU A 7 18.93 8.07 1.26
C LEU A 7 19.33 9.54 1.50
N ARG A 8 19.84 10.22 0.50
CA ARG A 8 20.15 11.67 0.58
C ARG A 8 18.96 12.55 0.20
N ASN A 9 17.92 11.99 -0.36
CA ASN A 9 16.69 12.72 -0.71
C ASN A 9 15.80 12.82 0.55
N LYS A 10 15.81 13.99 1.20
CA LYS A 10 15.04 14.25 2.43
C LYS A 10 13.54 14.02 2.25
N MET A 11 13.00 14.34 1.08
CA MET A 11 11.58 14.19 0.78
C MET A 11 11.21 12.71 0.63
N PHE A 12 12.08 11.92 -0.01
CA PHE A 12 11.92 10.47 -0.08
C PHE A 12 11.94 9.83 1.33
N LEU A 13 12.91 10.19 2.17
CA LEU A 13 13.00 9.67 3.54
C LEU A 13 11.76 10.04 4.37
N PHE A 14 11.25 11.26 4.21
CA PHE A 14 10.04 11.69 4.90
C PHE A 14 8.84 10.79 4.54
N PHE A 15 8.55 10.61 3.26
CA PHE A 15 7.40 9.82 2.83
C PHE A 15 7.59 8.31 2.98
N SER A 16 8.83 7.80 2.89
CA SER A 16 9.11 6.36 2.99
C SER A 16 9.34 5.85 4.40
N VAL A 17 9.71 6.74 5.33
CA VAL A 17 10.04 6.34 6.71
C VAL A 17 9.20 7.11 7.72
N ILE A 18 9.32 8.46 7.76
CA ILE A 18 8.70 9.25 8.83
C ILE A 18 7.17 9.16 8.77
N MET A 19 6.59 9.25 7.59
CA MET A 19 5.13 9.23 7.42
C MET A 19 4.51 7.88 7.84
N PRO A 20 5.01 6.70 7.40
CA PRO A 20 4.51 5.42 7.89
C PRO A 20 4.60 5.26 9.40
N PHE A 21 5.74 5.66 10.01
CA PHE A 21 5.86 5.64 11.47
C PHE A 21 4.89 6.60 12.16
N GLY A 22 4.66 7.78 11.61
CA GLY A 22 3.64 8.71 12.11
C GLY A 22 2.25 8.06 12.13
N PHE A 23 1.87 7.39 11.06
CA PHE A 23 0.63 6.62 11.00
C PHE A 23 0.64 5.45 11.99
N PHE A 24 1.73 4.70 12.07
CA PHE A 24 1.84 3.60 13.03
C PHE A 24 1.58 4.05 14.46
N PHE A 25 2.26 5.11 14.94
CA PHE A 25 2.08 5.61 16.30
C PHE A 25 0.70 6.25 16.51
N LEU A 26 0.15 6.91 15.48
CA LEU A 26 -1.21 7.43 15.53
C LEU A 26 -2.22 6.30 15.70
N TYR A 27 -2.11 5.25 14.89
CA TYR A 27 -3.03 4.10 14.94
C TYR A 27 -2.87 3.32 16.23
N ALA A 28 -1.66 2.99 16.62
CA ALA A 28 -1.39 2.22 17.82
C ALA A 28 -1.70 2.99 19.10
N GLY A 29 -1.37 4.29 19.15
CA GLY A 29 -1.58 5.13 20.34
C GLY A 29 -3.02 5.64 20.48
N VAL A 30 -3.58 6.20 19.39
CA VAL A 30 -4.89 6.86 19.44
C VAL A 30 -6.05 5.88 19.23
N PHE A 31 -5.99 5.10 18.14
CA PHE A 31 -7.10 4.21 17.79
C PHE A 31 -7.09 2.90 18.57
N ALA A 32 -5.91 2.26 18.71
CA ALA A 32 -5.78 1.04 19.50
C ALA A 32 -5.61 1.30 21.01
N LYS A 33 -5.42 2.57 21.44
CA LYS A 33 -5.17 2.94 22.84
C LYS A 33 -4.09 2.11 23.53
N GLY A 34 -3.13 1.61 22.75
CA GLY A 34 -2.04 0.74 23.23
C GLY A 34 -2.45 -0.71 23.50
N ASP A 35 -3.70 -1.12 23.22
CA ASP A 35 -4.10 -2.52 23.38
C ASP A 35 -3.38 -3.42 22.35
N PRO A 36 -2.62 -4.44 22.79
CA PRO A 36 -1.85 -5.29 21.87
C PRO A 36 -2.68 -5.99 20.79
N ALA A 37 -3.92 -6.38 21.11
CA ALA A 37 -4.79 -7.07 20.17
C ALA A 37 -5.31 -6.11 19.08
N ALA A 38 -5.71 -4.90 19.48
CA ALA A 38 -6.12 -3.86 18.55
C ALA A 38 -4.95 -3.38 17.70
N VAL A 39 -3.75 -3.20 18.27
CA VAL A 39 -2.53 -2.88 17.51
C VAL A 39 -2.24 -3.96 16.49
N ARG A 40 -2.32 -5.24 16.85
CA ARG A 40 -2.12 -6.36 15.93
C ARG A 40 -3.08 -6.32 14.74
N PHE A 41 -4.35 -5.97 14.99
CA PHE A 41 -5.36 -5.83 13.92
C PHE A 41 -5.03 -4.67 12.97
N LEU A 42 -4.54 -3.54 13.50
CA LEU A 42 -4.22 -2.35 12.73
C LEU A 42 -2.87 -2.43 12.00
N LEU A 43 -2.02 -3.43 12.32
CA LEU A 43 -0.72 -3.59 11.65
C LEU A 43 -0.84 -3.83 10.15
N GLY A 44 -1.82 -4.62 9.70
CA GLY A 44 -2.06 -4.84 8.27
C GLY A 44 -2.29 -3.55 7.50
N PRO A 45 -3.28 -2.73 7.88
CA PRO A 45 -3.49 -1.38 7.36
C PRO A 45 -2.25 -0.49 7.38
N VAL A 46 -1.53 -0.43 8.50
CA VAL A 46 -0.35 0.44 8.66
C VAL A 46 0.79 0.03 7.74
N ILE A 47 1.14 -1.26 7.71
CA ILE A 47 2.16 -1.79 6.80
C ILE A 47 1.74 -1.55 5.34
N SER A 48 0.45 -1.64 5.03
CA SER A 48 -0.05 -1.31 3.69
C SER A 48 0.23 0.13 3.30
N LEU A 49 0.12 1.10 4.23
CA LEU A 49 0.47 2.50 3.97
C LEU A 49 1.96 2.67 3.64
N ALA A 50 2.85 1.96 4.36
CA ALA A 50 4.29 1.95 4.08
C ALA A 50 4.57 1.37 2.68
N VAL A 51 3.95 0.25 2.35
CA VAL A 51 4.09 -0.42 1.03
C VAL A 51 3.54 0.45 -0.09
N MET A 52 2.35 1.06 0.08
CA MET A 52 1.77 2.00 -0.88
C MET A 52 2.64 3.24 -1.09
N GLY A 53 3.40 3.67 -0.09
CA GLY A 53 4.40 4.75 -0.21
C GLY A 53 5.44 4.53 -1.31
N SER A 54 5.68 3.28 -1.71
CA SER A 54 6.56 2.89 -2.82
C SER A 54 6.18 3.56 -4.15
N PHE A 55 4.89 3.70 -4.41
CA PHE A 55 4.34 4.39 -5.56
C PHE A 55 4.80 5.86 -5.62
N TRP A 56 4.66 6.57 -4.52
CA TRP A 56 5.04 7.98 -4.43
C TRP A 56 6.55 8.18 -4.53
N GLY A 57 7.31 7.42 -3.74
CA GLY A 57 8.76 7.53 -3.69
C GLY A 57 9.42 7.26 -5.03
N LEU A 58 8.95 6.23 -5.75
CA LEU A 58 9.56 5.85 -7.02
C LEU A 58 9.19 6.78 -8.17
N SER A 59 7.93 7.24 -8.25
CA SER A 59 7.51 8.22 -9.27
C SER A 59 8.28 9.53 -9.14
N ALA A 60 8.39 10.07 -7.92
CA ALA A 60 9.13 11.28 -7.64
C ALA A 60 10.64 11.14 -7.95
N ALA A 61 11.26 10.03 -7.53
CA ALA A 61 12.68 9.80 -7.78
C ALA A 61 13.00 9.72 -9.27
N LEU A 62 12.17 9.04 -10.06
CA LEU A 62 12.41 8.85 -11.49
C LEU A 62 12.26 10.16 -12.26
N VAL A 63 11.24 10.97 -11.94
CA VAL A 63 11.05 12.27 -12.57
C VAL A 63 12.19 13.23 -12.21
N THR A 64 12.59 13.26 -10.94
CA THR A 64 13.75 14.05 -10.49
C THR A 64 15.03 13.66 -11.25
N PHE A 65 15.30 12.34 -11.40
CA PHE A 65 16.47 11.89 -12.16
C PHE A 65 16.41 12.28 -13.64
N ARG A 66 15.20 12.33 -14.21
CA ARG A 66 15.01 12.79 -15.59
C ARG A 66 15.24 14.29 -15.72
N GLU A 67 14.65 15.13 -14.84
CA GLU A 67 14.86 16.58 -14.81
C GLU A 67 16.34 16.97 -14.62
N GLN A 68 17.06 16.22 -13.80
CA GLN A 68 18.50 16.43 -13.56
C GLN A 68 19.40 15.87 -14.67
N GLY A 69 18.82 15.30 -15.74
CA GLY A 69 19.58 14.70 -16.84
C GLY A 69 20.39 13.46 -16.49
N ILE A 70 20.12 12.86 -15.29
CA ILE A 70 20.81 11.64 -14.84
C ILE A 70 20.45 10.49 -15.76
N LEU A 71 19.17 10.37 -16.16
CA LEU A 71 18.71 9.28 -17.03
C LEU A 71 19.37 9.34 -18.43
N ARG A 72 19.64 10.54 -18.96
CA ARG A 72 20.31 10.71 -20.24
C ARG A 72 21.70 10.08 -20.28
N ARG A 73 22.40 10.09 -19.13
CA ARG A 73 23.73 9.45 -19.02
C ARG A 73 23.66 7.91 -19.10
N PHE A 74 22.54 7.34 -18.69
CA PHE A 74 22.32 5.89 -18.82
C PHE A 74 21.90 5.48 -20.24
N HIS A 75 21.29 6.37 -21.01
CA HIS A 75 20.86 6.10 -22.39
C HIS A 75 22.01 5.77 -23.32
N VAL A 76 23.24 6.25 -23.03
CA VAL A 76 24.44 5.92 -23.81
C VAL A 76 25.11 4.60 -23.39
N THR A 77 24.55 3.90 -22.42
CA THR A 77 24.99 2.58 -21.97
C THR A 77 24.08 1.48 -22.53
N PRO A 78 24.50 0.19 -22.61
CA PRO A 78 23.67 -0.89 -23.13
C PRO A 78 22.53 -1.33 -22.16
N VAL A 79 22.05 -0.43 -21.30
CA VAL A 79 20.98 -0.68 -20.33
C VAL A 79 19.62 -0.44 -20.98
N THR A 80 18.72 -1.42 -20.89
CA THR A 80 17.35 -1.29 -21.41
C THR A 80 16.45 -0.49 -20.43
N SER A 81 15.31 0.02 -20.94
CA SER A 81 14.30 0.63 -20.07
C SER A 81 13.81 -0.34 -19.00
N GLY A 82 13.60 -1.62 -19.37
CA GLY A 82 13.19 -2.66 -18.43
C GLY A 82 14.18 -2.87 -17.29
N ASP A 83 15.49 -2.94 -17.58
CA ASP A 83 16.54 -3.08 -16.56
C ASP A 83 16.55 -1.89 -15.61
N MET A 84 16.39 -0.68 -16.16
CA MET A 84 16.34 0.55 -15.39
C MET A 84 15.14 0.57 -14.44
N LEU A 85 13.96 0.18 -14.91
CA LEU A 85 12.74 0.13 -14.13
C LEU A 85 12.81 -1.00 -13.08
N ALA A 86 13.22 -2.20 -13.47
CA ALA A 86 13.38 -3.33 -12.55
C ALA A 86 14.37 -3.02 -11.43
N SER A 87 15.54 -2.45 -11.76
CA SER A 87 16.52 -2.03 -10.75
C SER A 87 15.97 -0.96 -9.79
N SER A 88 15.03 -0.14 -10.26
CA SER A 88 14.37 0.88 -9.44
C SER A 88 13.38 0.25 -8.44
N ILE A 89 12.61 -0.74 -8.89
CA ILE A 89 11.70 -1.50 -8.01
C ILE A 89 12.52 -2.24 -6.95
N VAL A 90 13.59 -2.93 -7.32
CA VAL A 90 14.46 -3.64 -6.37
C VAL A 90 15.06 -2.69 -5.34
N ALA A 91 15.56 -1.52 -5.77
CA ALA A 91 16.10 -0.53 -4.85
C ALA A 91 15.04 -0.01 -3.87
N ASN A 92 13.81 0.22 -4.35
CA ASN A 92 12.70 0.64 -3.51
C ASN A 92 12.28 -0.47 -2.53
N TYR A 93 12.23 -1.72 -2.98
CA TYR A 93 11.95 -2.88 -2.14
C TYR A 93 12.94 -2.99 -0.97
N VAL A 94 14.24 -2.91 -1.26
CA VAL A 94 15.31 -2.94 -0.24
C VAL A 94 15.16 -1.81 0.78
N LEU A 95 14.60 -0.66 0.39
CA LEU A 95 14.36 0.47 1.30
C LEU A 95 13.05 0.35 2.08
N THR A 96 12.06 -0.34 1.55
CA THR A 96 10.76 -0.54 2.23
C THR A 96 10.83 -1.65 3.28
N LEU A 97 11.59 -2.72 3.05
CA LEU A 97 11.71 -3.83 4.00
C LEU A 97 12.16 -3.41 5.41
N PRO A 98 13.20 -2.58 5.58
CA PRO A 98 13.58 -2.08 6.93
C PRO A 98 12.46 -1.31 7.61
N THR A 99 11.64 -0.53 6.87
CA THR A 99 10.50 0.20 7.43
C THR A 99 9.48 -0.77 8.01
N VAL A 100 9.09 -1.78 7.23
CA VAL A 100 8.15 -2.82 7.67
C VAL A 100 8.71 -3.61 8.86
N ALA A 101 10.00 -3.97 8.81
CA ALA A 101 10.65 -4.69 9.91
C ALA A 101 10.66 -3.88 11.21
N LEU A 102 10.91 -2.56 11.11
CA LEU A 102 10.88 -1.65 12.26
C LEU A 102 9.46 -1.46 12.80
N GLU A 103 8.43 -1.40 11.95
CA GLU A 103 7.03 -1.33 12.39
C GLU A 103 6.64 -2.58 13.20
N LEU A 104 7.01 -3.78 12.72
CA LEU A 104 6.80 -5.03 13.45
C LEU A 104 7.60 -5.06 14.76
N LEU A 105 8.85 -4.59 14.73
CA LEU A 105 9.69 -4.51 15.93
C LEU A 105 9.08 -3.57 16.98
N PHE A 106 8.62 -2.38 16.58
CA PHE A 106 8.01 -1.41 17.50
C PHE A 106 6.66 -1.93 18.03
N ALA A 107 5.87 -2.60 17.19
CA ALA A 107 4.66 -3.26 17.65
C ALA A 107 4.94 -4.28 18.76
N ARG A 108 6.04 -5.03 18.64
CA ARG A 108 6.45 -6.00 19.65
C ARG A 108 7.00 -5.36 20.91
N VAL A 109 7.94 -4.40 20.75
CA VAL A 109 8.72 -3.86 21.89
C VAL A 109 7.92 -2.81 22.66
N ILE A 110 7.17 -1.95 21.97
CA ILE A 110 6.47 -0.82 22.60
C ILE A 110 5.04 -1.23 23.01
N PHE A 111 4.33 -1.95 22.14
CA PHE A 111 2.93 -2.30 22.38
C PHE A 111 2.71 -3.75 22.81
N GLY A 112 3.77 -4.55 23.01
CA GLY A 112 3.67 -5.90 23.52
C GLY A 112 2.92 -6.89 22.61
N VAL A 113 2.91 -6.64 21.30
CA VAL A 113 2.25 -7.54 20.35
C VAL A 113 3.01 -8.86 20.26
N HIS A 114 2.37 -9.95 20.66
CA HIS A 114 2.93 -11.29 20.57
C HIS A 114 2.29 -12.05 19.40
N GLY A 115 3.14 -12.44 18.43
CA GLY A 115 2.71 -13.18 17.23
C GLY A 115 2.21 -12.25 16.11
N PHE A 116 2.86 -12.35 14.95
CA PHE A 116 2.56 -11.58 13.74
C PHE A 116 1.90 -12.45 12.66
N GLY A 117 1.19 -13.50 13.08
CA GLY A 117 0.56 -14.42 12.16
C GLY A 117 1.55 -15.25 11.35
N ASP A 118 1.23 -15.49 10.09
CA ASP A 118 2.15 -16.18 9.16
C ASP A 118 3.10 -15.18 8.49
N LEU A 119 4.32 -15.10 9.03
CA LEU A 119 5.36 -14.18 8.53
C LEU A 119 5.76 -14.45 7.08
N ALA A 120 5.63 -15.69 6.59
CA ALA A 120 5.90 -16.01 5.20
C ALA A 120 4.86 -15.34 4.28
N SER A 121 3.59 -15.43 4.63
CA SER A 121 2.50 -14.73 3.94
C SER A 121 2.66 -13.22 4.00
N VAL A 122 3.02 -12.67 5.16
CA VAL A 122 3.30 -11.22 5.31
C VAL A 122 4.42 -10.78 4.37
N LEU A 123 5.54 -11.52 4.34
CA LEU A 123 6.67 -11.19 3.47
C LEU A 123 6.30 -11.26 1.99
N ILE A 124 5.55 -12.28 1.58
CA ILE A 124 5.07 -12.42 0.19
C ILE A 124 4.13 -11.28 -0.17
N MET A 125 3.15 -10.96 0.68
CA MET A 125 2.20 -9.86 0.45
C MET A 125 2.91 -8.50 0.39
N VAL A 126 3.88 -8.23 1.26
CA VAL A 126 4.73 -7.04 1.21
C VAL A 126 5.51 -6.99 -0.10
N THR A 127 6.12 -8.11 -0.50
CA THR A 127 6.90 -8.18 -1.74
C THR A 127 6.05 -7.88 -2.97
N VAL A 128 4.92 -8.57 -3.11
CA VAL A 128 4.02 -8.39 -4.25
C VAL A 128 3.39 -6.98 -4.21
N GLY A 129 3.04 -6.49 -3.03
CA GLY A 129 2.55 -5.13 -2.82
C GLY A 129 3.56 -4.07 -3.27
N VAL A 130 4.83 -4.15 -2.82
CA VAL A 130 5.87 -3.19 -3.22
C VAL A 130 6.09 -3.21 -4.73
N VAL A 131 6.18 -4.40 -5.34
CA VAL A 131 6.35 -4.52 -6.80
C VAL A 131 5.16 -3.89 -7.52
N SER A 132 3.95 -4.12 -7.04
CA SER A 132 2.70 -3.60 -7.60
C SER A 132 2.63 -2.06 -7.55
N PHE A 133 2.81 -1.48 -6.36
CA PHE A 133 2.72 -0.03 -6.17
C PHE A 133 3.93 0.71 -6.75
N ALA A 134 5.13 0.14 -6.68
CA ALA A 134 6.30 0.69 -7.36
C ALA A 134 6.09 0.74 -8.88
N SER A 135 5.57 -0.33 -9.49
CA SER A 135 5.26 -0.38 -10.93
C SER A 135 4.22 0.68 -11.33
N MET A 136 3.20 0.91 -10.50
CA MET A 136 2.25 2.00 -10.68
C MET A 136 2.93 3.37 -10.64
N GLY A 137 3.87 3.58 -9.71
CA GLY A 137 4.68 4.80 -9.64
C GLY A 137 5.51 5.03 -10.91
N LEU A 138 5.98 3.96 -11.56
CA LEU A 138 6.67 4.05 -12.85
C LEU A 138 5.73 4.51 -13.98
N VAL A 139 4.48 4.05 -13.99
CA VAL A 139 3.47 4.53 -14.97
C VAL A 139 3.26 6.04 -14.79
N VAL A 140 3.07 6.50 -13.54
CA VAL A 140 2.91 7.94 -13.26
C VAL A 140 4.12 8.73 -13.76
N ALA A 141 5.34 8.29 -13.44
CA ALA A 141 6.56 8.93 -13.91
C ALA A 141 6.68 8.98 -15.45
N SER A 142 6.09 8.00 -16.13
CA SER A 142 6.12 7.91 -17.59
C SER A 142 5.17 8.90 -18.28
N VAL A 143 4.06 9.29 -17.63
CA VAL A 143 3.04 10.17 -18.19
C VAL A 143 3.13 11.62 -17.71
N THR A 144 4.04 11.92 -16.79
CA THR A 144 4.30 13.27 -16.28
C THR A 144 5.62 13.83 -16.83
N ASN A 145 5.73 15.15 -16.92
CA ASN A 145 6.94 15.82 -17.40
C ASN A 145 7.76 16.41 -16.25
N THR A 146 7.08 16.99 -15.28
CA THR A 146 7.69 17.74 -14.19
C THR A 146 7.37 17.12 -12.84
N MET A 147 8.20 17.45 -11.85
CA MET A 147 7.97 17.04 -10.48
C MET A 147 6.64 17.59 -9.93
N GLN A 148 6.23 18.79 -10.35
CA GLN A 148 4.96 19.37 -9.94
C GLN A 148 3.76 18.57 -10.49
N GLU A 149 3.77 18.23 -11.79
CA GLU A 149 2.74 17.37 -12.38
C GLU A 149 2.67 16.01 -11.67
N THR A 150 3.84 15.44 -11.37
CA THR A 150 3.93 14.15 -10.66
C THR A 150 3.33 14.21 -9.26
N GLN A 151 3.59 15.29 -8.51
CA GLN A 151 3.02 15.47 -7.17
C GLN A 151 1.50 15.61 -7.22
N VAL A 152 0.97 16.41 -8.15
CA VAL A 152 -0.49 16.56 -8.31
C VAL A 152 -1.15 15.23 -8.66
N LEU A 153 -0.58 14.48 -9.61
CA LEU A 153 -1.12 13.19 -10.02
C LEU A 153 -1.00 12.14 -8.90
N ASN A 154 0.14 12.11 -8.21
CA ASN A 154 0.33 11.26 -7.04
C ASN A 154 -0.72 11.55 -5.95
N GLN A 155 -0.98 12.82 -5.65
CA GLN A 155 -1.97 13.21 -4.65
C GLN A 155 -3.38 12.81 -5.06
N LEU A 156 -3.73 12.99 -6.33
CA LEU A 156 -5.04 12.60 -6.87
C LEU A 156 -5.29 11.09 -6.78
N ILE A 157 -4.26 10.29 -6.99
CA ILE A 157 -4.34 8.83 -6.89
C ILE A 157 -4.27 8.37 -5.42
N TRP A 158 -3.42 9.03 -4.62
CA TRP A 158 -3.17 8.65 -3.23
C TRP A 158 -4.40 8.80 -2.34
N LEU A 159 -5.18 9.87 -2.50
CA LEU A 159 -6.36 10.13 -1.67
C LEU A 159 -7.40 9.00 -1.73
N PRO A 160 -7.86 8.53 -2.91
CA PRO A 160 -8.74 7.38 -2.97
C PRO A 160 -8.10 6.11 -2.38
N LEU A 161 -6.81 5.88 -2.66
CA LEU A 161 -6.12 4.69 -2.17
C LEU A 161 -6.11 4.62 -0.64
N ILE A 162 -5.85 5.72 0.06
CA ILE A 162 -5.77 5.67 1.52
C ILE A 162 -7.15 5.70 2.21
N PHE A 163 -8.13 6.41 1.64
CA PHE A 163 -9.44 6.57 2.29
C PHE A 163 -10.44 5.47 1.95
N LEU A 164 -10.38 4.90 0.74
CA LEU A 164 -11.38 3.92 0.29
C LEU A 164 -10.90 2.46 0.37
N SER A 165 -9.60 2.23 0.64
CA SER A 165 -9.04 0.87 0.66
C SER A 165 -9.23 0.11 1.96
N GLY A 166 -9.65 0.78 3.02
CA GLY A 166 -9.61 0.22 4.37
C GLY A 166 -8.31 0.47 5.14
N ALA A 167 -7.36 1.23 4.55
CA ALA A 167 -6.08 1.52 5.20
C ALA A 167 -6.20 2.52 6.34
N THR A 168 -7.09 3.52 6.24
CA THR A 168 -7.31 4.54 7.28
C THR A 168 -8.57 4.30 8.10
N VAL A 169 -9.63 3.89 7.43
CA VAL A 169 -10.92 3.58 8.06
C VAL A 169 -11.29 2.16 7.63
N PRO A 170 -11.64 1.26 8.55
CA PRO A 170 -12.05 -0.10 8.18
C PRO A 170 -13.12 -0.07 7.08
N LEU A 171 -12.97 -0.92 6.09
CA LEU A 171 -13.88 -0.94 4.93
C LEU A 171 -15.35 -1.14 5.36
N ALA A 172 -15.56 -1.87 6.45
CA ALA A 172 -16.88 -2.13 7.03
C ALA A 172 -17.60 -0.87 7.54
N ASP A 173 -16.85 0.15 7.97
CA ASP A 173 -17.38 1.39 8.55
C ASP A 173 -17.61 2.48 7.49
N LEU A 174 -17.17 2.26 6.26
CA LEU A 174 -17.39 3.19 5.15
C LEU A 174 -18.85 3.16 4.69
N PRO A 175 -19.37 4.26 4.15
CA PRO A 175 -20.67 4.26 3.47
C PRO A 175 -20.71 3.22 2.35
N LYS A 176 -21.88 2.61 2.08
CA LYS A 176 -22.04 1.55 1.06
C LYS A 176 -21.45 1.91 -0.31
N VAL A 177 -21.61 3.17 -0.73
CA VAL A 177 -21.05 3.67 -1.98
C VAL A 177 -19.52 3.62 -1.96
N ALA A 178 -18.89 4.07 -0.87
CA ALA A 178 -17.44 4.02 -0.69
C ALA A 178 -16.91 2.57 -0.62
N GLN A 179 -17.65 1.68 0.06
CA GLN A 179 -17.34 0.23 0.06
C GLN A 179 -17.32 -0.33 -1.35
N ALA A 180 -18.35 -0.01 -2.16
CA ALA A 180 -18.45 -0.47 -3.53
C ALA A 180 -17.31 0.06 -4.42
N PHE A 181 -16.85 1.29 -4.22
CA PHE A 181 -15.67 1.83 -4.91
C PHE A 181 -14.35 1.27 -4.39
N GLY A 182 -14.26 1.00 -3.10
CA GLY A 182 -13.05 0.46 -2.46
C GLY A 182 -12.56 -0.84 -3.10
N VAL A 183 -13.46 -1.74 -3.45
CA VAL A 183 -13.10 -3.04 -4.06
C VAL A 183 -12.49 -2.93 -5.47
N PHE A 184 -12.58 -1.76 -6.10
CA PHE A 184 -11.87 -1.48 -7.36
C PHE A 184 -10.42 -1.05 -7.17
N LEU A 185 -9.98 -0.84 -5.92
CA LEU A 185 -8.64 -0.35 -5.64
C LEU A 185 -7.68 -1.49 -5.30
N PRO A 186 -6.46 -1.50 -5.88
CA PRO A 186 -5.45 -2.50 -5.54
C PRO A 186 -5.02 -2.44 -4.07
N ALA A 187 -5.12 -1.26 -3.47
CA ALA A 187 -4.82 -1.07 -2.06
C ALA A 187 -5.71 -1.90 -1.14
N THR A 188 -6.98 -2.11 -1.49
CA THR A 188 -7.92 -2.94 -0.71
C THR A 188 -7.45 -4.39 -0.60
N TYR A 189 -6.96 -4.96 -1.70
CA TYR A 189 -6.41 -6.32 -1.72
C TYR A 189 -5.13 -6.43 -0.90
N LEU A 190 -4.29 -5.39 -0.90
CA LEU A 190 -3.09 -5.33 -0.07
C LEU A 190 -3.42 -5.22 1.42
N VAL A 191 -4.32 -4.29 1.77
CA VAL A 191 -4.76 -4.07 3.17
C VAL A 191 -5.37 -5.34 3.73
N TRP A 192 -6.31 -5.93 2.99
CA TRP A 192 -6.99 -7.16 3.42
C TRP A 192 -6.01 -8.32 3.53
N GLY A 193 -5.18 -8.56 2.51
CA GLY A 193 -4.23 -9.67 2.52
C GLY A 193 -3.20 -9.57 3.65
N LEU A 194 -2.70 -8.37 3.97
CA LEU A 194 -1.81 -8.17 5.11
C LEU A 194 -2.53 -8.32 6.45
N GLN A 195 -3.77 -7.83 6.55
CA GLN A 195 -4.57 -7.97 7.76
C GLN A 195 -4.91 -9.43 8.04
N ASP A 196 -5.27 -10.19 7.02
CA ASP A 196 -5.58 -11.62 7.12
C ASP A 196 -4.33 -12.43 7.48
N ALA A 197 -3.18 -12.14 6.87
CA ALA A 197 -1.91 -12.77 7.19
C ALA A 197 -1.46 -12.51 8.64
N ILE A 198 -1.58 -11.26 9.14
CA ILE A 198 -1.08 -10.87 10.46
C ILE A 198 -2.07 -11.24 11.56
N TYR A 199 -3.34 -10.89 11.40
CA TYR A 199 -4.34 -11.05 12.47
C TYR A 199 -4.92 -12.45 12.52
N PHE A 200 -5.33 -13.01 11.37
CA PHE A 200 -5.90 -14.35 11.28
C PHE A 200 -4.86 -15.44 11.05
N SER A 201 -3.59 -15.09 10.86
CA SER A 201 -2.50 -16.04 10.58
C SER A 201 -2.77 -16.87 9.31
N ALA A 202 -3.42 -16.27 8.32
CA ALA A 202 -3.78 -16.95 7.10
C ALA A 202 -2.54 -17.31 6.28
N PRO A 203 -2.36 -18.57 5.90
CA PRO A 203 -1.27 -18.97 5.04
C PRO A 203 -1.49 -18.49 3.60
N ILE A 204 -0.42 -18.37 2.82
CA ILE A 204 -0.43 -17.75 1.48
C ILE A 204 -1.42 -18.41 0.50
N TRP A 205 -1.68 -19.70 0.65
CA TRP A 205 -2.65 -20.38 -0.21
C TRP A 205 -4.12 -19.98 0.05
N HIS A 206 -4.43 -19.31 1.16
CA HIS A 206 -5.72 -18.64 1.35
C HIS A 206 -5.75 -17.25 0.71
N LEU A 207 -4.58 -16.61 0.60
CA LEU A 207 -4.40 -15.25 0.08
C LEU A 207 -4.03 -15.21 -1.42
N TRP A 208 -4.17 -16.35 -2.13
CA TRP A 208 -3.74 -16.44 -3.51
C TRP A 208 -4.47 -15.46 -4.44
N LYS A 209 -5.74 -15.16 -4.15
CA LYS A 209 -6.54 -14.22 -4.95
C LYS A 209 -6.01 -12.80 -4.86
N GLU A 210 -5.72 -12.35 -3.64
CA GLU A 210 -5.16 -11.03 -3.34
C GLU A 210 -3.76 -10.90 -3.93
N ALA A 211 -2.91 -11.90 -3.70
CA ALA A 211 -1.56 -11.94 -4.23
C ALA A 211 -1.54 -11.97 -5.77
N LEU A 212 -2.39 -12.79 -6.39
CA LEU A 212 -2.47 -12.91 -7.85
C LEU A 212 -3.03 -11.63 -8.50
N SER A 213 -4.02 -11.00 -7.86
CA SER A 213 -4.59 -9.73 -8.32
C SER A 213 -3.52 -8.62 -8.33
N LEU A 214 -2.76 -8.49 -7.24
CA LEU A 214 -1.67 -7.53 -7.15
C LEU A 214 -0.53 -7.86 -8.11
N LEU A 215 -0.15 -9.12 -8.25
CA LEU A 215 0.91 -9.55 -9.18
C LEU A 215 0.52 -9.31 -10.64
N GLY A 216 -0.71 -9.63 -11.01
CA GLY A 216 -1.24 -9.38 -12.35
C GLY A 216 -1.20 -7.89 -12.69
N TRP A 217 -1.58 -7.04 -11.73
CA TRP A 217 -1.45 -5.60 -11.91
C TRP A 217 0.00 -5.12 -11.98
N ALA A 218 0.87 -5.65 -11.14
CA ALA A 218 2.29 -5.33 -11.19
C ALA A 218 2.88 -5.60 -12.57
N ILE A 219 2.59 -6.75 -13.16
CA ILE A 219 3.06 -7.14 -14.49
C ILE A 219 2.51 -6.16 -15.55
N LEU A 220 1.21 -5.88 -15.52
CA LEU A 220 0.59 -4.98 -16.49
C LEU A 220 1.16 -3.55 -16.38
N THR A 221 1.23 -3.00 -15.17
CA THR A 221 1.73 -1.64 -14.96
C THR A 221 3.21 -1.53 -15.27
N PHE A 222 4.02 -2.55 -14.96
CA PHE A 222 5.42 -2.60 -15.35
C PHE A 222 5.59 -2.62 -16.87
N PHE A 223 4.83 -3.45 -17.57
CA PHE A 223 4.88 -3.52 -19.03
C PHE A 223 4.48 -2.19 -19.67
N VAL A 224 3.39 -1.58 -19.22
CA VAL A 224 2.95 -0.26 -19.71
C VAL A 224 3.99 0.81 -19.40
N ALA A 225 4.58 0.81 -18.19
CA ALA A 225 5.64 1.74 -17.83
C ALA A 225 6.89 1.57 -18.72
N ALA A 226 7.28 0.32 -19.03
CA ALA A 226 8.42 0.04 -19.90
C ALA A 226 8.20 0.54 -21.33
N GLN A 227 6.98 0.43 -21.86
CA GLN A 227 6.60 0.94 -23.19
C GLN A 227 6.55 2.47 -23.24
N LEU A 228 6.15 3.12 -22.17
CA LEU A 228 6.00 4.56 -22.08
C LEU A 228 7.25 5.27 -21.52
N PHE A 229 8.28 4.50 -21.15
CA PHE A 229 9.47 5.04 -20.50
C PHE A 229 10.22 6.02 -21.37
N ARG A 230 10.61 7.15 -20.81
CA ARG A 230 11.35 8.21 -21.49
C ARG A 230 12.67 8.51 -20.78
N TRP A 231 13.75 8.51 -21.54
CA TRP A 231 15.08 8.82 -21.04
C TRP A 231 15.34 10.32 -20.90
N GLU A 232 14.69 11.14 -21.74
CA GLU A 232 14.92 12.57 -21.85
C GLU A 232 13.68 13.39 -21.49
N PRO A 233 13.84 14.58 -20.87
CA PRO A 233 12.73 15.45 -20.53
C PRO A 233 11.98 15.98 -21.78
N GLU A 234 12.72 16.23 -22.85
CA GLU A 234 12.21 16.83 -24.11
C GLU A 234 11.46 15.83 -24.99
N SER A 235 11.60 14.52 -24.72
CA SER A 235 10.88 13.51 -25.51
C SER A 235 9.37 13.67 -25.33
N LYS A 236 8.63 13.76 -26.45
CA LYS A 236 7.18 13.95 -26.43
C LYS A 236 6.48 12.75 -25.83
N ILE A 237 5.51 13.00 -24.98
CA ILE A 237 4.60 11.95 -24.48
C ILE A 237 3.80 11.44 -25.70
N PRO A 238 3.77 10.11 -25.95
CA PRO A 238 2.92 9.57 -26.99
C PRO A 238 1.46 9.99 -26.78
N ARG A 239 0.76 10.34 -27.85
CA ARG A 239 -0.65 10.79 -27.74
C ARG A 239 -1.53 9.80 -26.97
N ASN A 240 -1.22 8.52 -27.08
CA ASN A 240 -1.98 7.45 -26.44
C ASN A 240 -1.43 7.06 -25.05
N ALA A 241 -0.39 7.73 -24.53
CA ALA A 241 0.23 7.36 -23.24
C ALA A 241 -0.77 7.42 -22.08
N LYS A 242 -1.63 8.45 -22.05
CA LYS A 242 -2.67 8.60 -21.04
C LYS A 242 -3.73 7.49 -21.13
N LEU A 243 -4.05 7.04 -22.36
CA LEU A 243 -4.97 5.91 -22.56
C LEU A 243 -4.35 4.60 -22.10
N TRP A 244 -3.07 4.36 -22.39
CA TRP A 244 -2.35 3.19 -21.87
C TRP A 244 -2.25 3.20 -20.35
N ALA A 245 -1.97 4.35 -19.75
CA ALA A 245 -1.97 4.51 -18.29
C ALA A 245 -3.36 4.25 -17.70
N ALA A 246 -4.44 4.76 -18.31
CA ALA A 246 -5.80 4.49 -17.89
C ALA A 246 -6.19 3.00 -18.07
N ALA A 247 -5.68 2.34 -19.11
CA ALA A 247 -5.92 0.92 -19.35
C ALA A 247 -5.36 0.02 -18.24
N THR A 248 -4.38 0.48 -17.44
CA THR A 248 -3.90 -0.25 -16.27
C THR A 248 -4.96 -0.40 -15.18
N ALA A 249 -6.01 0.40 -15.19
CA ALA A 249 -7.14 0.27 -14.27
C ALA A 249 -8.14 -0.85 -14.67
N LEU A 250 -8.13 -1.32 -15.94
CA LEU A 250 -9.09 -2.31 -16.44
C LEU A 250 -9.16 -3.60 -15.61
N PRO A 251 -8.06 -4.25 -15.21
CA PRO A 251 -8.13 -5.48 -14.41
C PRO A 251 -8.87 -5.27 -13.09
N PHE A 252 -8.64 -4.11 -12.42
CA PHE A 252 -9.33 -3.80 -11.17
C PHE A 252 -10.78 -3.39 -11.39
N LEU A 253 -11.12 -2.79 -12.53
CA LEU A 253 -12.52 -2.58 -12.90
C LEU A 253 -13.25 -3.93 -13.02
N LEU A 254 -12.65 -4.91 -13.68
CA LEU A 254 -13.24 -6.25 -13.83
C LEU A 254 -13.30 -6.99 -12.47
N LEU A 255 -12.21 -6.95 -11.69
CA LEU A 255 -12.18 -7.53 -10.35
C LEU A 255 -13.20 -6.86 -9.42
N GLY A 256 -13.31 -5.54 -9.44
CA GLY A 256 -14.26 -4.80 -8.62
C GLY A 256 -15.73 -5.11 -8.98
N ILE A 257 -16.04 -5.29 -10.26
CA ILE A 257 -17.37 -5.73 -10.69
C ILE A 257 -17.66 -7.13 -10.15
N TRP A 258 -16.70 -8.04 -10.30
CA TRP A 258 -16.83 -9.41 -9.79
C TRP A 258 -16.97 -9.44 -8.26
N GLU A 259 -16.13 -8.70 -7.53
CA GLU A 259 -16.15 -8.66 -6.06
C GLU A 259 -17.42 -7.98 -5.53
N ASN A 260 -17.94 -6.94 -6.19
CA ASN A 260 -19.22 -6.34 -5.82
C ASN A 260 -20.41 -7.32 -5.95
N GLN A 261 -20.31 -8.30 -6.86
CA GLN A 261 -21.31 -9.35 -6.99
C GLN A 261 -21.06 -10.49 -5.96
N ALA A 262 -19.81 -10.86 -5.74
CA ALA A 262 -19.43 -11.93 -4.83
C ALA A 262 -19.47 -11.51 -3.35
N GLY A 263 -19.11 -10.26 -3.05
CA GLY A 263 -19.13 -9.67 -1.70
C GLY A 263 -18.15 -10.29 -0.70
N THR A 264 -17.14 -11.04 -1.16
CA THR A 264 -16.29 -11.86 -0.30
C THR A 264 -15.45 -11.01 0.66
N ILE A 265 -14.75 -10.00 0.15
CA ILE A 265 -13.91 -9.11 0.98
C ILE A 265 -14.76 -8.30 1.96
N LEU A 266 -15.92 -7.79 1.53
CA LEU A 266 -16.83 -7.02 2.38
C LEU A 266 -17.42 -7.87 3.51
N LEU A 267 -17.82 -9.10 3.22
CA LEU A 267 -18.35 -10.01 4.25
C LEU A 267 -17.27 -10.40 5.26
N GLN A 268 -16.08 -10.72 4.79
CA GLN A 268 -14.95 -11.08 5.63
C GLN A 268 -14.48 -9.88 6.48
N SER A 269 -14.38 -8.68 5.92
CA SER A 269 -14.00 -7.48 6.67
C SER A 269 -15.01 -7.13 7.77
N LYS A 270 -16.31 -7.30 7.51
CA LYS A 270 -17.37 -7.12 8.52
C LYS A 270 -17.29 -8.15 9.63
N ALA A 271 -17.09 -9.42 9.30
CA ALA A 271 -16.95 -10.48 10.28
C ALA A 271 -15.72 -10.27 11.17
N ALA A 272 -14.58 -9.85 10.58
CA ALA A 272 -13.37 -9.52 11.28
C ALA A 272 -13.56 -8.36 12.28
N TYR A 273 -14.20 -7.30 11.84
CA TYR A 273 -14.47 -6.12 12.67
C TYR A 273 -15.45 -6.42 13.80
N GLN A 274 -16.50 -7.18 13.55
CA GLN A 274 -17.45 -7.62 14.57
C GLN A 274 -16.78 -8.48 15.65
N SER A 275 -15.85 -9.36 15.29
CA SER A 275 -15.13 -10.19 16.24
C SER A 275 -14.31 -9.36 17.25
N LEU A 276 -13.73 -8.23 16.80
CA LEU A 276 -13.03 -7.27 17.67
C LEU A 276 -14.00 -6.57 18.62
N GLN A 277 -15.11 -6.05 18.11
CA GLN A 277 -16.08 -5.33 18.95
C GLN A 277 -16.71 -6.24 20.04
N HIS A 278 -16.95 -7.52 19.72
CA HIS A 278 -17.41 -8.48 20.70
C HIS A 278 -16.38 -8.73 21.80
N ARG A 279 -15.10 -8.80 21.44
CA ARG A 279 -14.00 -8.99 22.39
C ARG A 279 -13.85 -7.81 23.35
N ASP A 280 -13.95 -6.57 22.85
CA ASP A 280 -13.90 -5.36 23.67
C ASP A 280 -15.03 -5.32 24.69
N ARG A 281 -16.24 -5.76 24.32
CA ARG A 281 -17.39 -5.80 25.25
C ARG A 281 -17.23 -6.86 26.34
N THR A 282 -16.56 -7.95 26.06
CA THR A 282 -16.33 -9.02 27.05
C THR A 282 -15.15 -8.74 27.99
N THR A 283 -14.25 -7.85 27.61
CA THR A 283 -13.09 -7.45 28.42
C THR A 283 -13.33 -6.19 29.26
N GLN A 284 -14.40 -5.43 29.02
CA GLN A 284 -14.83 -4.37 29.93
C GLN A 284 -15.54 -5.00 31.14
N PRO A 285 -15.03 -4.84 32.39
CA PRO A 285 -15.78 -5.24 33.57
C PRO A 285 -17.12 -4.48 33.55
N SER A 286 -18.20 -5.20 33.82
CA SER A 286 -19.55 -4.68 33.91
C SER A 286 -19.63 -3.65 35.05
N ASN A 287 -19.22 -2.41 34.82
CA ASN A 287 -19.51 -1.27 35.68
C ASN A 287 -20.94 -0.76 35.37
N VAL A 288 -21.92 -1.64 35.54
CA VAL A 288 -23.29 -1.21 35.75
C VAL A 288 -23.49 -1.26 37.26
N PRO A 289 -23.69 -0.10 37.95
CA PRO A 289 -24.14 -0.14 39.34
C PRO A 289 -25.49 -0.83 39.37
N ASP A 290 -25.65 -1.80 40.29
CA ASP A 290 -26.93 -2.42 40.54
C ASP A 290 -27.98 -1.30 40.82
N PRO A 291 -29.19 -1.40 40.27
CA PRO A 291 -30.25 -0.44 40.59
C PRO A 291 -30.53 -0.50 42.09
N PRO A 292 -30.71 0.66 42.75
CA PRO A 292 -30.95 0.65 44.19
C PRO A 292 -32.18 -0.19 44.53
N ALA A 293 -31.97 -1.19 45.41
CA ALA A 293 -33.04 -2.01 45.92
C ALA A 293 -34.10 -1.10 46.57
N ASN A 294 -35.27 -1.01 45.94
CA ASN A 294 -36.44 -0.37 46.53
C ASN A 294 -36.78 -1.08 47.86
N LYS A 295 -36.57 -0.35 48.94
CA LYS A 295 -37.22 -0.64 50.22
C LYS A 295 -38.57 0.05 50.29
#